data_951d47852a66da5762d7eeffc4d0edfa
#
_entry.id   951d47852a66da5762d7eeffc4d0edfa
#
_cell.length_a   1.000
_cell.length_b   1.000
_cell.length_c   1.000
_cell.angle_alpha   90.00
_cell.angle_beta   90.00
_cell.angle_gamma   90.00
#
_symmetry.space_group_name_H-M   'P 1'
#
loop_
_entity.id
_entity.type
_entity.pdbx_description
1 polymer ?
#
loop_
_entity_poly.entity_id
_entity_poly.type
_entity_poly.pdbx_seq_one_letter_code
_entity_poly.pdbx_strand_id
1 'polypeptide(L)'
;MNHGYKICVVGLGYIGLPTAALLAESGHEVVGVDIVDRVVEQINMGRVHIEEEGLQNIVEKVVKSGNLKASKALEAADIFCVCVPTPISDDSEPKPDLRAVFDAVDNISVFLQRNNYLIIESTLPVGATDSIANRLALKGVDTSEVQIAYCPERVLPGKIMKE
;
A
#
# COMPACT_ATOMS: atom_id res chain seq x y z
N MET A 1 -2.31 24.20 11.90
CA MET A 1 -2.43 23.59 10.57
C MET A 1 -1.99 22.16 10.73
N ASN A 2 -2.91 21.20 10.60
CA ASN A 2 -2.51 19.79 10.63
C ASN A 2 -1.75 19.53 9.33
N HIS A 3 -0.43 19.39 9.42
CA HIS A 3 0.36 18.95 8.28
C HIS A 3 0.00 17.49 8.04
N GLY A 4 -0.60 17.19 6.87
CA GLY A 4 -0.86 15.81 6.46
C GLY A 4 0.44 15.02 6.39
N TYR A 5 0.36 13.69 6.60
CA TYR A 5 1.49 12.80 6.38
C TYR A 5 1.75 12.65 4.88
N LYS A 6 3.01 12.35 4.53
CA LYS A 6 3.34 11.78 3.23
C LYS A 6 3.24 10.26 3.33
N ILE A 7 2.40 9.66 2.49
CA ILE A 7 2.07 8.23 2.56
C ILE A 7 2.40 7.56 1.22
N CYS A 8 3.10 6.45 1.26
CA CYS A 8 3.38 5.62 0.10
C CYS A 8 2.55 4.33 0.17
N VAL A 9 1.63 4.14 -0.78
CA VAL A 9 0.79 2.94 -0.88
C VAL A 9 1.33 2.05 -2.00
N VAL A 10 1.80 0.85 -1.68
CA VAL A 10 2.42 -0.10 -2.61
C VAL A 10 1.44 -1.19 -3.02
N GLY A 11 1.12 -1.25 -4.30
CA GLY A 11 0.05 -2.04 -4.88
C GLY A 11 -1.24 -1.22 -4.96
N LEU A 12 -1.72 -0.94 -6.17
CA LEU A 12 -2.91 -0.12 -6.43
C LEU A 12 -4.08 -0.97 -6.97
N GLY A 13 -4.22 -2.19 -6.43
CA GLY A 13 -5.35 -3.08 -6.71
C GLY A 13 -6.62 -2.72 -5.93
N TYR A 14 -7.47 -3.74 -5.70
CA TYR A 14 -8.78 -3.58 -5.03
C TYR A 14 -8.70 -3.01 -3.61
N ILE A 15 -7.58 -3.19 -2.90
CA ILE A 15 -7.37 -2.63 -1.56
C ILE A 15 -6.60 -1.32 -1.67
N GLY A 16 -5.42 -1.34 -2.29
CA GLY A 16 -4.51 -0.19 -2.23
C GLY A 16 -5.03 1.06 -2.94
N LEU A 17 -5.78 0.96 -4.03
CA LEU A 17 -6.31 2.15 -4.70
C LEU A 17 -7.39 2.85 -3.86
N PRO A 18 -8.40 2.16 -3.28
CA PRO A 18 -9.32 2.78 -2.34
C PRO A 18 -8.62 3.37 -1.11
N THR A 19 -7.69 2.64 -0.47
CA THR A 19 -6.89 3.15 0.65
C THR A 19 -6.16 4.43 0.28
N ALA A 20 -5.44 4.46 -0.85
CA ALA A 20 -4.73 5.64 -1.33
C ALA A 20 -5.67 6.83 -1.59
N ALA A 21 -6.84 6.57 -2.20
CA ALA A 21 -7.81 7.60 -2.52
C ALA A 21 -8.44 8.21 -1.25
N LEU A 22 -8.81 7.40 -0.26
CA LEU A 22 -9.39 7.86 1.00
C LEU A 22 -8.38 8.64 1.85
N LEU A 23 -7.14 8.18 1.93
CA LEU A 23 -6.05 8.90 2.61
C LEU A 23 -5.80 10.26 1.96
N ALA A 24 -5.77 10.31 0.62
CA ALA A 24 -5.62 11.56 -0.12
C ALA A 24 -6.82 12.50 0.05
N GLU A 25 -8.04 11.96 0.11
CA GLU A 25 -9.25 12.75 0.37
C GLU A 25 -9.27 13.33 1.78
N SER A 26 -8.65 12.62 2.73
CA SER A 26 -8.48 13.09 4.12
C SER A 26 -7.40 14.17 4.26
N GLY A 27 -6.74 14.57 3.16
CA GLY A 27 -5.79 15.69 3.12
C GLY A 27 -4.32 15.28 3.29
N HIS A 28 -4.00 14.00 3.13
CA HIS A 28 -2.63 13.51 3.09
C HIS A 28 -2.02 13.65 1.69
N GLU A 29 -0.69 13.75 1.61
CA GLU A 29 0.06 13.61 0.36
C GLU A 29 0.29 12.11 0.11
N VAL A 30 -0.32 11.55 -0.95
CA VAL A 30 -0.26 10.12 -1.21
C VAL A 30 0.44 9.83 -2.54
N VAL A 31 1.42 8.93 -2.48
CA VAL A 31 2.07 8.33 -3.64
C VAL A 31 1.64 6.87 -3.73
N GLY A 32 0.83 6.55 -4.71
CA GLY A 32 0.49 5.17 -5.02
C GLY A 32 1.55 4.55 -5.92
N VAL A 33 2.08 3.39 -5.57
CA VAL A 33 3.11 2.70 -6.37
C VAL A 33 2.57 1.41 -6.92
N ASP A 34 2.68 1.22 -8.24
CA ASP A 34 2.31 -0.03 -8.91
C ASP A 34 3.31 -0.37 -10.02
N ILE A 35 3.54 -1.66 -10.24
CA ILE A 35 4.47 -2.15 -11.27
C ILE A 35 3.87 -2.10 -12.68
N VAL A 36 2.55 -2.00 -12.80
CA VAL A 36 1.82 -2.04 -14.07
C VAL A 36 1.67 -0.64 -14.65
N ASP A 37 2.35 -0.35 -15.77
CA ASP A 37 2.34 0.97 -16.43
C ASP A 37 0.92 1.50 -16.66
N ARG A 38 0.02 0.66 -17.18
CA ARG A 38 -1.36 1.03 -17.45
C ARG A 38 -2.12 1.48 -16.20
N VAL A 39 -1.86 0.87 -15.05
CA VAL A 39 -2.48 1.25 -13.77
C VAL A 39 -2.02 2.65 -13.38
N VAL A 40 -0.72 2.89 -13.42
CA VAL A 40 -0.10 4.19 -13.08
C VAL A 40 -0.63 5.30 -14.01
N GLU A 41 -0.68 5.03 -15.32
CA GLU A 41 -1.19 6.00 -16.30
C GLU A 41 -2.67 6.33 -16.07
N GLN A 42 -3.53 5.31 -15.88
CA GLN A 42 -4.96 5.51 -15.65
C GLN A 42 -5.22 6.34 -14.40
N ILE A 43 -4.56 6.03 -13.29
CA ILE A 43 -4.74 6.77 -12.04
C ILE A 43 -4.29 8.23 -12.21
N ASN A 44 -3.15 8.48 -12.84
CA ASN A 44 -2.67 9.85 -13.10
C ASN A 44 -3.59 10.65 -14.05
N MET A 45 -4.41 9.96 -14.85
CA MET A 45 -5.49 10.59 -15.63
C MET A 45 -6.79 10.78 -14.81
N GLY A 46 -6.79 10.46 -13.51
CA GLY A 46 -7.99 10.50 -12.67
C GLY A 46 -8.97 9.37 -12.98
N ARG A 47 -8.52 8.23 -13.51
CA ARG A 47 -9.36 7.09 -13.88
C ARG A 47 -9.08 5.88 -13.03
N VAL A 48 -10.12 5.13 -12.67
CA VAL A 48 -9.99 3.85 -11.97
C VAL A 48 -9.92 2.69 -12.97
N HIS A 49 -9.26 1.60 -12.58
CA HIS A 49 -9.15 0.37 -13.36
C HIS A 49 -9.85 -0.81 -12.67
N ILE A 50 -10.51 -0.55 -11.55
CA ILE A 50 -11.30 -1.52 -10.77
C ILE A 50 -12.76 -1.03 -10.69
N GLU A 51 -13.70 -1.97 -10.52
CA GLU A 51 -15.12 -1.66 -10.37
C GLU A 51 -15.45 -1.50 -8.88
N GLU A 52 -15.57 -0.25 -8.42
CA GLU A 52 -15.93 0.10 -7.06
C GLU A 52 -16.81 1.36 -7.06
N GLU A 53 -18.02 1.24 -6.48
CA GLU A 53 -18.99 2.32 -6.47
C GLU A 53 -18.48 3.55 -5.70
N GLY A 54 -18.47 4.71 -6.36
CA GLY A 54 -18.03 5.98 -5.76
C GLY A 54 -16.52 6.27 -5.86
N LEU A 55 -15.68 5.26 -6.07
CA LEU A 55 -14.22 5.42 -6.11
C LEU A 55 -13.76 6.34 -7.24
N GLN A 56 -14.39 6.26 -8.44
CA GLN A 56 -14.03 7.08 -9.59
C GLN A 56 -14.07 8.59 -9.26
N ASN A 57 -15.09 9.04 -8.55
CA ASN A 57 -15.25 10.46 -8.21
C ASN A 57 -14.17 10.93 -7.23
N ILE A 58 -13.80 10.07 -6.29
CA ILE A 58 -12.76 10.39 -5.30
C ILE A 58 -11.39 10.44 -5.98
N VAL A 59 -11.04 9.44 -6.79
CA VAL A 59 -9.77 9.41 -7.51
C VAL A 59 -9.61 10.63 -8.42
N GLU A 60 -10.64 10.99 -9.21
CA GLU A 60 -10.60 12.18 -10.03
C GLU A 60 -10.35 13.46 -9.20
N LYS A 61 -11.05 13.60 -8.07
CA LYS A 61 -10.92 14.75 -7.16
C LYS A 61 -9.51 14.84 -6.57
N VAL A 62 -8.98 13.74 -6.03
CA VAL A 62 -7.68 13.75 -5.31
C VAL A 62 -6.48 13.83 -6.25
N VAL A 63 -6.58 13.31 -7.46
CA VAL A 63 -5.57 13.50 -8.50
C VAL A 63 -5.56 14.95 -8.99
N LYS A 64 -6.75 15.53 -9.23
CA LYS A 64 -6.87 16.94 -9.64
C LYS A 64 -6.37 17.92 -8.58
N SER A 65 -6.56 17.61 -7.29
CA SER A 65 -6.02 18.44 -6.19
C SER A 65 -4.51 18.28 -6.00
N GLY A 66 -3.89 17.23 -6.58
CA GLY A 66 -2.50 16.88 -6.39
C GLY A 66 -2.20 16.08 -5.12
N ASN A 67 -3.22 15.69 -4.36
CA ASN A 67 -3.06 14.90 -3.13
C ASN A 67 -2.74 13.43 -3.42
N LEU A 68 -3.11 12.91 -4.60
CA LEU A 68 -2.76 11.58 -5.07
C LEU A 68 -2.00 11.65 -6.38
N LYS A 69 -0.86 10.99 -6.44
CA LYS A 69 -0.14 10.67 -7.69
C LYS A 69 0.20 9.20 -7.73
N ALA A 70 0.23 8.59 -8.90
CA ALA A 70 0.72 7.23 -9.10
C ALA A 70 2.12 7.24 -9.72
N SER A 71 2.96 6.27 -9.34
CA SER A 71 4.35 6.13 -9.78
C SER A 71 4.74 4.66 -9.90
N LYS A 72 5.80 4.36 -10.64
CA LYS A 72 6.46 3.05 -10.60
C LYS A 72 7.60 2.99 -9.58
N ALA A 73 8.03 4.14 -9.11
CA ALA A 73 9.15 4.25 -8.17
C ALA A 73 8.65 4.62 -6.78
N LEU A 74 9.24 3.96 -5.79
CA LEU A 74 9.10 4.34 -4.39
C LEU A 74 9.81 5.66 -4.13
N GLU A 75 9.33 6.40 -3.15
CA GLU A 75 10.00 7.59 -2.63
C GLU A 75 9.87 7.64 -1.10
N ALA A 76 10.69 8.45 -0.45
CA ALA A 76 10.65 8.63 0.99
C ALA A 76 9.28 9.12 1.44
N ALA A 77 8.75 8.53 2.51
CA ALA A 77 7.45 8.84 3.09
C ALA A 77 7.48 8.65 4.61
N ASP A 78 6.48 9.18 5.30
CA ASP A 78 6.30 8.99 6.75
C ASP A 78 5.68 7.61 7.04
N ILE A 79 4.77 7.18 6.15
CA ILE A 79 4.00 5.94 6.27
C ILE A 79 4.09 5.17 4.96
N PHE A 80 4.36 3.87 5.06
CA PHE A 80 4.31 2.92 3.94
C PHE A 80 3.20 1.91 4.18
N CYS A 81 2.25 1.79 3.24
CA CYS A 81 1.19 0.79 3.25
C CYS A 81 1.46 -0.24 2.16
N VAL A 82 1.50 -1.52 2.51
CA VAL A 82 1.75 -2.63 1.57
C VAL A 82 0.43 -3.33 1.30
N CYS A 83 -0.06 -3.22 0.05
CA CYS A 83 -1.35 -3.73 -0.44
C CYS A 83 -1.17 -4.63 -1.68
N VAL A 84 -0.10 -5.40 -1.72
CA VAL A 84 0.24 -6.28 -2.84
C VAL A 84 -0.47 -7.63 -2.75
N PRO A 85 -0.66 -8.35 -3.88
CA PRO A 85 -1.33 -9.65 -3.88
C PRO A 85 -0.56 -10.71 -3.08
N THR A 86 -1.32 -11.60 -2.39
CA THR A 86 -0.83 -12.78 -1.69
C THR A 86 -1.62 -14.01 -2.13
N PRO A 87 -1.45 -14.48 -3.39
CA PRO A 87 -2.20 -15.61 -3.91
C PRO A 87 -1.84 -16.90 -3.15
N ILE A 88 -2.80 -17.83 -3.12
CA ILE A 88 -2.55 -19.16 -2.59
C ILE A 88 -1.92 -20.01 -3.70
N SER A 89 -0.87 -20.80 -3.38
CA SER A 89 -0.26 -21.69 -4.33
C SER A 89 -1.20 -22.85 -4.70
N ASP A 90 -1.08 -23.35 -5.94
CA ASP A 90 -1.85 -24.50 -6.45
C ASP A 90 -1.24 -25.86 -6.04
N ASP A 91 -0.36 -25.88 -5.04
CA ASP A 91 0.31 -27.08 -4.55
C ASP A 91 -0.64 -28.01 -3.79
N SER A 92 -0.22 -29.27 -3.55
CA SER A 92 -0.96 -30.23 -2.74
C SER A 92 -1.18 -29.78 -1.28
N GLU A 93 -0.35 -28.89 -0.78
CA GLU A 93 -0.50 -28.16 0.48
C GLU A 93 -0.56 -26.65 0.17
N PRO A 94 -1.75 -26.09 -0.03
CA PRO A 94 -1.90 -24.69 -0.37
C PRO A 94 -1.28 -23.76 0.67
N LYS A 95 -0.36 -22.89 0.23
CA LYS A 95 0.33 -21.89 1.09
C LYS A 95 0.23 -20.50 0.46
N PRO A 96 0.13 -19.44 1.27
CA PRO A 96 0.16 -18.09 0.74
C PRO A 96 1.53 -17.78 0.12
N ASP A 97 1.53 -17.23 -1.08
CA ASP A 97 2.74 -16.72 -1.72
C ASP A 97 3.01 -15.28 -1.26
N LEU A 98 4.01 -15.12 -0.43
CA LEU A 98 4.39 -13.83 0.16
C LEU A 98 5.54 -13.13 -0.58
N ARG A 99 5.96 -13.63 -1.76
CA ARG A 99 7.08 -13.05 -2.51
C ARG A 99 6.86 -11.56 -2.78
N ALA A 100 5.67 -11.19 -3.26
CA ALA A 100 5.34 -9.79 -3.53
C ALA A 100 5.41 -8.90 -2.27
N VAL A 101 5.01 -9.41 -1.11
CA VAL A 101 5.12 -8.70 0.17
C VAL A 101 6.59 -8.50 0.53
N PHE A 102 7.40 -9.56 0.48
CA PHE A 102 8.82 -9.46 0.81
C PHE A 102 9.59 -8.57 -0.17
N ASP A 103 9.27 -8.61 -1.46
CA ASP A 103 9.87 -7.72 -2.46
C ASP A 103 9.50 -6.25 -2.19
N ALA A 104 8.24 -5.98 -1.86
CA ALA A 104 7.80 -4.64 -1.48
C ALA A 104 8.54 -4.14 -0.22
N VAL A 105 8.61 -4.96 0.83
CA VAL A 105 9.33 -4.66 2.08
C VAL A 105 10.82 -4.42 1.82
N ASP A 106 11.44 -5.23 0.97
CA ASP A 106 12.84 -5.06 0.60
C ASP A 106 13.11 -3.73 -0.11
N ASN A 107 12.23 -3.36 -1.03
CA ASN A 107 12.35 -2.08 -1.74
C ASN A 107 12.04 -0.88 -0.83
N ILE A 108 11.13 -1.02 0.14
CA ILE A 108 10.82 0.01 1.13
C ILE A 108 11.99 0.20 2.11
N SER A 109 12.74 -0.87 2.44
CA SER A 109 13.76 -0.86 3.49
C SER A 109 14.78 0.28 3.38
N VAL A 110 15.15 0.68 2.16
CA VAL A 110 16.11 1.76 1.91
C VAL A 110 15.58 3.17 2.21
N PHE A 111 14.27 3.30 2.37
CA PHE A 111 13.59 4.57 2.68
C PHE A 111 13.17 4.66 4.15
N LEU A 112 13.17 3.53 4.90
CA LEU A 112 12.74 3.51 6.29
C LEU A 112 13.70 4.29 7.18
N GLN A 113 13.13 5.19 7.96
CA GLN A 113 13.83 6.03 8.91
C GLN A 113 13.14 5.96 10.27
N ARG A 114 13.78 6.52 11.28
CA ARG A 114 13.23 6.65 12.63
C ARG A 114 11.83 7.28 12.59
N ASN A 115 10.89 6.72 13.36
CA ASN A 115 9.48 7.11 13.48
C ASN A 115 8.63 6.87 12.22
N ASN A 116 9.14 6.20 11.19
CA ASN A 116 8.30 5.77 10.08
C ASN A 116 7.34 4.64 10.51
N TYR A 117 6.23 4.54 9.79
CA TYR A 117 5.28 3.45 9.92
C TYR A 117 5.34 2.56 8.68
N LEU A 118 5.37 1.25 8.91
CA LEU A 118 5.19 0.22 7.88
C LEU A 118 3.91 -0.56 8.22
N ILE A 119 2.86 -0.35 7.45
CA ILE A 119 1.56 -0.99 7.62
C ILE A 119 1.39 -2.04 6.53
N ILE A 120 1.11 -3.28 6.92
CA ILE A 120 0.82 -4.35 5.96
C ILE A 120 -0.68 -4.58 5.94
N GLU A 121 -1.32 -4.28 4.82
CA GLU A 121 -2.74 -4.55 4.56
C GLU A 121 -2.93 -5.86 3.80
N SER A 122 -1.90 -6.31 3.06
CA SER A 122 -1.91 -7.62 2.40
C SER A 122 -2.20 -8.74 3.40
N THR A 123 -3.01 -9.72 3.02
CA THR A 123 -3.32 -10.86 3.89
C THR A 123 -2.07 -11.66 4.26
N LEU A 124 -1.81 -11.81 5.56
CA LEU A 124 -0.64 -12.49 6.09
C LEU A 124 -1.01 -13.69 6.97
N PRO A 125 -0.27 -14.79 6.91
CA PRO A 125 -0.35 -15.85 7.91
C PRO A 125 0.25 -15.43 9.24
N VAL A 126 -0.08 -16.16 10.30
CA VAL A 126 0.48 -15.97 11.65
C VAL A 126 2.02 -16.02 11.60
N GLY A 127 2.68 -15.08 12.27
CA GLY A 127 4.15 -14.97 12.32
C GLY A 127 4.81 -14.27 11.13
N ALA A 128 4.06 -13.91 10.09
CA ALA A 128 4.64 -13.22 8.94
C ALA A 128 5.14 -11.80 9.29
N THR A 129 4.47 -11.11 10.21
CA THR A 129 4.92 -9.79 10.68
C THR A 129 6.28 -9.85 11.36
N ASP A 130 6.52 -10.89 12.18
CA ASP A 130 7.83 -11.12 12.81
C ASP A 130 8.90 -11.42 11.75
N SER A 131 8.53 -12.19 10.72
CA SER A 131 9.42 -12.47 9.59
C SER A 131 9.80 -11.21 8.82
N ILE A 132 8.84 -10.27 8.64
CA ILE A 132 9.09 -8.96 8.04
C ILE A 132 10.06 -8.14 8.90
N ALA A 133 9.83 -8.06 10.21
CA ALA A 133 10.71 -7.33 11.12
C ALA A 133 12.14 -7.88 11.10
N ASN A 134 12.29 -9.22 11.16
CA ASN A 134 13.58 -9.88 11.07
C ASN A 134 14.28 -9.60 9.72
N ARG A 135 13.54 -9.61 8.61
CA ARG A 135 14.06 -9.31 7.28
C ARG A 135 14.58 -7.87 7.17
N LEU A 136 13.84 -6.90 7.72
CA LEU A 136 14.28 -5.50 7.79
C LEU A 136 15.53 -5.33 8.64
N ALA A 137 15.60 -6.00 9.79
CA ALA A 137 16.79 -6.00 10.66
C ALA A 137 18.02 -6.54 9.92
N LEU A 138 17.88 -7.64 9.15
CA LEU A 138 18.96 -8.18 8.32
C LEU A 138 19.44 -7.22 7.22
N LYS A 139 18.58 -6.27 6.80
CA LYS A 139 18.92 -5.20 5.86
C LYS A 139 19.50 -3.95 6.52
N GLY A 140 19.70 -3.99 7.85
CA GLY A 140 20.28 -2.88 8.60
C GLY A 140 19.28 -1.81 9.05
N VAL A 141 17.96 -2.07 8.94
CA VAL A 141 16.94 -1.19 9.50
C VAL A 141 16.85 -1.40 11.01
N ASP A 142 16.90 -0.31 11.77
CA ASP A 142 16.64 -0.39 13.22
C ASP A 142 15.13 -0.52 13.46
N THR A 143 14.67 -1.75 13.61
CA THR A 143 13.25 -2.07 13.80
C THR A 143 12.69 -1.63 15.16
N SER A 144 13.53 -1.20 16.09
CA SER A 144 13.08 -0.59 17.36
C SER A 144 12.60 0.86 17.17
N GLU A 145 13.01 1.49 16.08
CA GLU A 145 12.66 2.89 15.75
C GLU A 145 11.60 3.01 14.63
N VAL A 146 11.19 1.89 14.02
CA VAL A 146 10.14 1.82 12.99
C VAL A 146 8.91 1.11 13.56
N GLN A 147 7.75 1.69 13.35
CA GLN A 147 6.48 1.08 13.79
C GLN A 147 5.98 0.12 12.71
N ILE A 148 6.01 -1.19 12.97
CA ILE A 148 5.51 -2.21 12.05
C ILE A 148 4.15 -2.68 12.54
N ALA A 149 3.11 -2.57 11.69
CA ALA A 149 1.75 -2.96 12.01
C ALA A 149 1.14 -3.86 10.92
N TYR A 150 0.29 -4.79 11.34
CA TYR A 150 -0.57 -5.56 10.47
C TYR A 150 -2.01 -5.06 10.59
N CYS A 151 -2.58 -4.60 9.49
CA CYS A 151 -3.94 -4.09 9.41
C CYS A 151 -4.68 -4.87 8.31
N PRO A 152 -5.20 -6.10 8.62
CA PRO A 152 -5.84 -6.93 7.62
C PRO A 152 -7.11 -6.27 7.08
N GLU A 153 -7.20 -6.18 5.77
CA GLU A 153 -8.40 -5.70 5.10
C GLU A 153 -9.48 -6.78 5.10
N ARG A 154 -10.73 -6.37 5.37
CA ARG A 154 -11.88 -7.27 5.54
C ARG A 154 -13.11 -6.83 4.75
N VAL A 155 -12.92 -6.02 3.70
CA VAL A 155 -14.00 -5.49 2.86
C VAL A 155 -14.38 -6.47 1.74
N LEU A 156 -15.59 -6.30 1.22
CA LEU A 156 -16.05 -7.03 0.05
C LEU A 156 -15.80 -6.18 -1.20
N PRO A 157 -15.12 -6.73 -2.24
CA PRO A 157 -14.96 -6.05 -3.52
C PRO A 157 -16.31 -5.58 -4.08
N GLY A 158 -16.37 -4.32 -4.56
CA GLY A 158 -17.60 -3.67 -5.01
C GLY A 158 -18.41 -2.96 -3.92
N LYS A 159 -17.98 -3.02 -2.64
CA LYS A 159 -18.62 -2.36 -1.49
C LYS A 159 -17.64 -1.67 -0.54
N ILE A 160 -16.38 -1.60 -0.91
CA ILE A 160 -15.27 -1.08 -0.08
C ILE A 160 -15.57 0.33 0.44
N MET A 161 -16.16 1.17 -0.40
CA MET A 161 -16.46 2.57 -0.04
C MET A 161 -17.69 2.72 0.89
N LYS A 162 -18.39 1.62 1.22
CA LYS A 162 -19.59 1.62 2.07
C LYS A 162 -19.37 0.94 3.43
N GLU A 163 -18.28 0.21 3.57
CA GLU A 163 -17.86 -0.52 4.77
C GLU A 163 -16.74 0.21 5.51
#